data_a1541ea187ab09aa2f068437d643fa69
#
_entry.id   a1541ea187ab09aa2f068437d643fa69
#
_cell.length_a   1.000
_cell.length_b   1.000
_cell.length_c   1.000
_cell.angle_alpha   90.00
_cell.angle_beta   90.00
_cell.angle_gamma   90.00
#
_symmetry.space_group_name_H-M   'P 1'
#
loop_
_entity.id
_entity.type
_entity.pdbx_description
1 polymer ?
#
loop_
_entity_poly.entity_id
_entity_poly.type
_entity_poly.pdbx_seq_one_letter_code
_entity_poly.pdbx_strand_id
1 'polypeptide(L)'
;MPAVTKPSTLPPEDINRAKQLGTCIRARFAQTLVGQDNLRESLITTLVAGGHILIESVPGLAKTTAAQTLATSVSGSFKRVQCTPDLMPSDLVGTQVFDFATQKFSTQIGPIHANFVLLDEINRSNAKTQSAMLEAMAEGATTIGGQCIALPKPFMVIATQNPIEEEGTFNLPEAQMDRFMMKAVMTYPTAQEEQRMLTMLTHRGSDTFDSRTLTGDVVSISDVEFLRAAARRVQDRKSTRLNS
;
A
#
# COMPACT_ATOMS: atom_id res chain seq x y z
N MET A 1 -15.00 33.07 -18.75
CA MET A 1 -14.93 31.63 -18.89
C MET A 1 -13.47 31.24 -19.00
N PRO A 2 -12.88 30.46 -18.06
CA PRO A 2 -11.51 29.98 -18.20
C PRO A 2 -11.47 28.96 -19.34
N ALA A 3 -10.49 29.10 -20.22
CA ALA A 3 -10.25 28.21 -21.35
C ALA A 3 -9.97 26.79 -20.82
N VAL A 4 -10.80 25.84 -21.22
CA VAL A 4 -10.57 24.41 -20.99
C VAL A 4 -9.34 24.03 -21.82
N THR A 5 -8.17 24.01 -21.17
CA THR A 5 -6.93 23.50 -21.77
C THR A 5 -7.17 22.04 -22.14
N LYS A 6 -7.12 21.71 -23.42
CA LYS A 6 -7.13 20.31 -23.90
C LYS A 6 -6.03 19.54 -23.16
N PRO A 7 -6.35 18.40 -22.54
CA PRO A 7 -5.32 17.59 -21.89
C PRO A 7 -4.28 17.18 -22.95
N SER A 8 -3.02 17.51 -22.70
CA SER A 8 -1.92 17.16 -23.59
C SER A 8 -1.71 15.65 -23.56
N THR A 9 -1.69 15.01 -24.71
CA THR A 9 -1.30 13.58 -24.83
C THR A 9 0.11 13.40 -24.29
N LEU A 10 0.35 12.29 -23.58
CA LEU A 10 1.69 11.95 -23.11
C LEU A 10 2.65 11.79 -24.28
N PRO A 11 3.87 12.35 -24.22
CA PRO A 11 4.92 12.09 -25.18
C PRO A 11 5.23 10.59 -25.28
N PRO A 12 5.60 10.06 -26.45
CA PRO A 12 5.96 8.64 -26.60
C PRO A 12 7.10 8.19 -25.67
N GLU A 13 8.06 9.05 -25.39
CA GLU A 13 9.15 8.82 -24.44
C GLU A 13 8.66 8.62 -23.00
N ASP A 14 7.71 9.42 -22.54
CA ASP A 14 7.08 9.28 -21.23
C ASP A 14 6.30 7.96 -21.11
N ILE A 15 5.61 7.57 -22.19
CA ILE A 15 4.91 6.27 -22.25
C ILE A 15 5.90 5.11 -22.13
N ASN A 16 7.01 5.18 -22.86
CA ASN A 16 8.04 4.12 -22.83
C ASN A 16 8.70 4.06 -21.46
N ARG A 17 9.03 5.20 -20.85
CA ARG A 17 9.56 5.27 -19.49
C ARG A 17 8.57 4.66 -18.48
N ALA A 18 7.29 5.03 -18.53
CA ALA A 18 6.27 4.48 -17.65
C ALA A 18 6.13 2.95 -17.79
N LYS A 19 6.19 2.42 -19.02
CA LYS A 19 6.18 0.98 -19.28
C LYS A 19 7.40 0.28 -18.68
N GLN A 20 8.60 0.85 -18.84
CA GLN A 20 9.83 0.28 -18.26
C GLN A 20 9.76 0.23 -16.74
N LEU A 21 9.36 1.32 -16.07
CA LEU A 21 9.18 1.37 -14.62
C LEU A 21 8.17 0.32 -14.12
N GLY A 22 7.03 0.20 -14.79
CA GLY A 22 6.05 -0.83 -14.48
C GLY A 22 6.59 -2.24 -14.67
N THR A 23 7.42 -2.48 -15.68
CA THR A 23 8.07 -3.77 -15.92
C THR A 23 9.09 -4.09 -14.82
N CYS A 24 9.88 -3.11 -14.37
CA CYS A 24 10.82 -3.28 -13.25
C CYS A 24 10.10 -3.73 -11.97
N ILE A 25 9.00 -3.07 -11.61
CA ILE A 25 8.22 -3.46 -10.43
C ILE A 25 7.68 -4.89 -10.58
N ARG A 26 7.07 -5.24 -11.73
CA ARG A 26 6.56 -6.60 -11.99
C ARG A 26 7.64 -7.66 -11.92
N ALA A 27 8.83 -7.39 -12.45
CA ALA A 27 9.94 -8.32 -12.41
C ALA A 27 10.40 -8.66 -10.99
N ARG A 28 10.33 -7.71 -10.07
CA ARG A 28 10.64 -7.94 -8.64
C ARG A 28 9.53 -8.76 -7.96
N PHE A 29 8.27 -8.51 -8.29
CA PHE A 29 7.16 -9.33 -7.80
C PHE A 29 7.25 -10.78 -8.31
N ALA A 30 7.68 -11.01 -9.53
CA ALA A 30 7.85 -12.36 -10.08
C ALA A 30 8.88 -13.20 -9.31
N GLN A 31 9.79 -12.55 -8.58
CA GLN A 31 10.76 -13.23 -7.71
C GLN A 31 10.16 -13.64 -6.35
N THR A 32 9.01 -13.12 -5.96
CA THR A 32 8.48 -13.29 -4.60
C THR A 32 7.12 -13.94 -4.53
N LEU A 33 6.28 -13.70 -5.52
CA LEU A 33 4.89 -14.15 -5.56
C LEU A 33 4.64 -15.04 -6.77
N VAL A 34 4.03 -16.18 -6.50
CA VAL A 34 3.56 -17.11 -7.52
C VAL A 34 2.03 -17.18 -7.43
N GLY A 35 1.34 -17.07 -8.56
CA GLY A 35 -0.12 -17.27 -8.64
C GLY A 35 -0.98 -16.17 -8.04
N GLN A 36 -0.40 -15.02 -7.69
CA GLN A 36 -1.14 -13.88 -7.13
C GLN A 36 -1.09 -12.65 -8.07
N ASP A 37 -1.32 -12.90 -9.36
CA ASP A 37 -1.23 -11.86 -10.39
C ASP A 37 -2.23 -10.73 -10.17
N ASN A 38 -3.46 -11.06 -9.74
CA ASN A 38 -4.48 -10.06 -9.42
C ASN A 38 -4.05 -9.15 -8.28
N LEU A 39 -3.46 -9.70 -7.21
CA LEU A 39 -2.94 -8.90 -6.11
C LEU A 39 -1.80 -7.99 -6.56
N ARG A 40 -0.86 -8.53 -7.33
CA ARG A 40 0.26 -7.75 -7.89
C ARG A 40 -0.24 -6.56 -8.70
N GLU A 41 -1.12 -6.80 -9.68
CA GLU A 41 -1.65 -5.73 -10.53
C GLU A 41 -2.50 -4.72 -9.73
N SER A 42 -3.27 -5.19 -8.74
CA SER A 42 -4.02 -4.31 -7.85
C SER A 42 -3.11 -3.40 -7.03
N LEU A 43 -2.01 -3.94 -6.47
CA LEU A 43 -1.03 -3.16 -5.71
C LEU A 43 -0.33 -2.11 -6.59
N ILE A 44 0.11 -2.50 -7.79
CA ILE A 44 0.76 -1.59 -8.75
C ILE A 44 -0.22 -0.50 -9.20
N THR A 45 -1.45 -0.88 -9.53
CA THR A 45 -2.48 0.08 -9.95
C THR A 45 -2.81 1.07 -8.84
N THR A 46 -2.96 0.60 -7.61
CA THR A 46 -3.21 1.45 -6.44
C THR A 46 -2.05 2.40 -6.18
N LEU A 47 -0.81 1.93 -6.30
CA LEU A 47 0.39 2.76 -6.18
C LEU A 47 0.38 3.90 -7.21
N VAL A 48 0.15 3.57 -8.47
CA VAL A 48 0.18 4.54 -9.59
C VAL A 48 -1.00 5.51 -9.52
N ALA A 49 -2.16 5.06 -9.11
CA ALA A 49 -3.33 5.92 -8.93
C ALA A 49 -3.26 6.80 -7.66
N GLY A 50 -2.38 6.46 -6.71
CA GLY A 50 -2.20 7.22 -5.48
C GLY A 50 -3.26 6.97 -4.42
N GLY A 51 -3.86 5.77 -4.43
CA GLY A 51 -4.89 5.34 -3.49
C GLY A 51 -4.37 4.40 -2.40
N HIS A 52 -5.31 3.78 -1.69
CA HIS A 52 -5.11 2.75 -0.67
C HIS A 52 -5.85 1.47 -1.08
N ILE A 53 -5.45 0.32 -0.56
CA ILE A 53 -6.04 -0.99 -0.94
C ILE A 53 -6.46 -1.77 0.30
N LEU A 54 -7.63 -2.39 0.21
CA LEU A 54 -8.12 -3.37 1.17
C LEU A 54 -8.00 -4.77 0.56
N ILE A 55 -7.34 -5.69 1.27
CA ILE A 55 -7.13 -7.07 0.84
C ILE A 55 -7.98 -7.98 1.72
N GLU A 56 -8.95 -8.65 1.12
CA GLU A 56 -9.64 -9.76 1.78
C GLU A 56 -8.91 -11.06 1.52
N SER A 57 -8.49 -11.71 2.58
CA SER A 57 -7.83 -13.01 2.44
C SER A 57 -7.81 -13.80 3.73
N VAL A 58 -7.76 -15.10 3.60
CA VAL A 58 -7.45 -16.00 4.71
C VAL A 58 -5.99 -15.85 5.15
N PRO A 59 -5.62 -16.28 6.36
CA PRO A 59 -4.24 -16.29 6.83
C PRO A 59 -3.30 -17.09 5.92
N GLY A 60 -2.00 -16.75 5.92
CA GLY A 60 -0.97 -17.54 5.23
C GLY A 60 -0.77 -17.24 3.74
N LEU A 61 -1.50 -16.33 3.11
CA LEU A 61 -1.41 -16.04 1.68
C LEU A 61 -0.40 -14.94 1.31
N ALA A 62 0.78 -14.90 1.95
CA ALA A 62 1.91 -14.02 1.57
C ALA A 62 1.60 -12.51 1.44
N LYS A 63 0.58 -11.98 2.15
CA LYS A 63 0.21 -10.55 2.15
C LYS A 63 1.38 -9.63 2.54
N THR A 64 2.06 -10.00 3.62
CA THR A 64 3.23 -9.25 4.10
C THR A 64 4.36 -9.24 3.08
N THR A 65 4.62 -10.38 2.46
CA THR A 65 5.61 -10.51 1.37
C THR A 65 5.27 -9.61 0.19
N ALA A 66 3.99 -9.55 -0.21
CA ALA A 66 3.55 -8.69 -1.30
C ALA A 66 3.76 -7.20 -0.98
N ALA A 67 3.37 -6.77 0.23
CA ALA A 67 3.53 -5.39 0.67
C ALA A 67 5.01 -4.97 0.80
N GLN A 68 5.86 -5.85 1.35
CA GLN A 68 7.30 -5.63 1.42
C GLN A 68 7.95 -5.58 0.03
N THR A 69 7.54 -6.47 -0.87
CA THR A 69 8.04 -6.49 -2.25
C THR A 69 7.72 -5.18 -2.95
N LEU A 70 6.50 -4.66 -2.80
CA LEU A 70 6.14 -3.36 -3.36
C LEU A 70 7.04 -2.25 -2.80
N ALA A 71 7.16 -2.15 -1.48
CA ALA A 71 7.94 -1.10 -0.82
C ALA A 71 9.42 -1.12 -1.24
N THR A 72 10.03 -2.31 -1.28
CA THR A 72 11.44 -2.45 -1.70
C THR A 72 11.63 -2.28 -3.20
N SER A 73 10.59 -2.51 -4.01
CA SER A 73 10.64 -2.27 -5.45
C SER A 73 10.68 -0.78 -5.80
N VAL A 74 10.23 0.09 -4.89
CA VAL A 74 10.16 1.55 -5.11
C VAL A 74 10.97 2.36 -4.09
N SER A 75 11.98 1.78 -3.46
CA SER A 75 12.83 2.43 -2.43
C SER A 75 12.04 3.11 -1.31
N GLY A 76 10.85 2.62 -1.01
CA GLY A 76 9.96 3.22 -0.01
C GLY A 76 10.16 2.61 1.38
N SER A 77 9.99 3.42 2.42
CA SER A 77 9.94 2.94 3.79
C SER A 77 8.70 2.07 4.02
N PHE A 78 8.86 0.97 4.77
CA PHE A 78 7.80 0.02 5.06
C PHE A 78 7.63 -0.17 6.57
N LYS A 79 6.38 -0.18 7.01
CA LYS A 79 6.00 -0.55 8.38
C LYS A 79 4.84 -1.53 8.34
N ARG A 80 4.89 -2.53 9.22
CA ARG A 80 3.79 -3.46 9.47
C ARG A 80 3.24 -3.21 10.85
N VAL A 81 1.93 -3.16 10.95
CA VAL A 81 1.20 -3.06 12.21
C VAL A 81 0.19 -4.21 12.25
N GLN A 82 0.28 -5.04 13.28
CA GLN A 82 -0.73 -6.03 13.57
C GLN A 82 -1.85 -5.35 14.35
N CYS A 83 -3.06 -5.34 13.80
CA CYS A 83 -4.21 -4.78 14.46
C CYS A 83 -4.74 -5.74 15.51
N THR A 84 -4.96 -5.22 16.73
CA THR A 84 -5.50 -5.95 17.89
C THR A 84 -6.56 -5.08 18.57
N PRO A 85 -7.47 -5.66 19.37
CA PRO A 85 -8.52 -4.88 20.03
C PRO A 85 -8.00 -3.83 21.01
N ASP A 86 -6.83 -4.02 21.57
CA ASP A 86 -6.15 -3.13 22.51
C ASP A 86 -5.28 -2.08 21.84
N LEU A 87 -5.05 -2.16 20.52
CA LEU A 87 -4.29 -1.18 19.77
C LEU A 87 -4.91 0.21 19.89
N MET A 88 -4.13 1.18 20.35
CA MET A 88 -4.56 2.56 20.52
C MET A 88 -4.22 3.43 19.31
N PRO A 89 -4.97 4.51 19.04
CA PRO A 89 -4.60 5.49 18.00
C PRO A 89 -3.19 6.04 18.14
N SER A 90 -2.72 6.27 19.38
CA SER A 90 -1.36 6.74 19.67
C SER A 90 -0.27 5.77 19.24
N ASP A 91 -0.56 4.46 19.23
CA ASP A 91 0.40 3.43 18.81
C ASP A 91 0.66 3.48 17.30
N LEU A 92 -0.33 3.96 16.54
CA LEU A 92 -0.24 4.15 15.09
C LEU A 92 0.33 5.51 14.72
N VAL A 93 -0.25 6.55 15.29
CA VAL A 93 0.03 7.94 14.91
C VAL A 93 1.31 8.43 15.59
N GLY A 94 1.50 8.06 16.85
CA GLY A 94 2.56 8.54 17.69
C GLY A 94 2.05 9.36 18.87
N THR A 95 2.93 9.79 19.73
CA THR A 95 2.61 10.48 20.98
C THR A 95 3.68 11.48 21.36
N GLN A 96 3.34 12.39 22.28
CA GLN A 96 4.35 13.21 22.97
C GLN A 96 4.77 12.54 24.28
N VAL A 97 6.08 12.44 24.47
CA VAL A 97 6.68 11.91 25.69
C VAL A 97 7.42 13.03 26.40
N PHE A 98 7.14 13.19 27.70
CA PHE A 98 7.89 14.14 28.53
C PHE A 98 9.21 13.53 28.96
N ASP A 99 10.30 14.20 28.60
CA ASP A 99 11.65 13.82 29.02
C ASP A 99 11.97 14.55 30.34
N PHE A 100 12.07 13.80 31.41
CA PHE A 100 12.38 14.33 32.74
C PHE A 100 13.78 14.91 32.88
N ALA A 101 14.75 14.43 32.06
CA ALA A 101 16.12 14.91 32.10
C ALA A 101 16.25 16.30 31.47
N THR A 102 15.56 16.50 30.36
CA THR A 102 15.58 17.77 29.62
C THR A 102 14.41 18.71 29.96
N GLN A 103 13.43 18.23 30.74
CA GLN A 103 12.16 18.90 31.05
C GLN A 103 11.41 19.41 29.81
N LYS A 104 11.45 18.65 28.71
CA LYS A 104 10.81 18.99 27.45
C LYS A 104 9.96 17.84 26.94
N PHE A 105 8.93 18.19 26.17
CA PHE A 105 8.20 17.21 25.39
C PHE A 105 8.95 16.88 24.10
N SER A 106 9.11 15.60 23.82
CA SER A 106 9.61 15.09 22.55
C SER A 106 8.48 14.35 21.82
N THR A 107 8.36 14.57 20.51
CA THR A 107 7.36 13.88 19.68
C THR A 107 7.95 12.57 19.18
N GLN A 108 7.33 11.46 19.56
CA GLN A 108 7.62 10.14 19.02
C GLN A 108 6.61 9.82 17.93
N ILE A 109 7.06 9.78 16.68
CA ILE A 109 6.21 9.46 15.52
C ILE A 109 5.93 7.97 15.46
N GLY A 110 4.67 7.63 15.16
CA GLY A 110 4.22 6.25 15.07
C GLY A 110 4.51 5.60 13.71
N PRO A 111 4.23 4.30 13.58
CA PRO A 111 4.52 3.52 12.37
C PRO A 111 3.78 3.98 11.11
N ILE A 112 2.69 4.75 11.24
CA ILE A 112 1.96 5.29 10.09
C ILE A 112 2.80 6.27 9.25
N HIS A 113 3.87 6.82 9.82
CA HIS A 113 4.80 7.73 9.14
C HIS A 113 5.82 6.97 8.26
N ALA A 114 5.31 6.09 7.40
CA ALA A 114 6.08 5.39 6.39
C ALA A 114 5.40 5.52 5.02
N ASN A 115 6.14 5.30 3.94
CA ASN A 115 5.57 5.33 2.58
C ASN A 115 4.53 4.23 2.37
N PHE A 116 4.81 3.04 2.91
CA PHE A 116 3.95 1.85 2.83
C PHE A 116 3.66 1.33 4.23
N VAL A 117 2.39 1.27 4.56
CA VAL A 117 1.94 0.77 5.85
C VAL A 117 1.02 -0.43 5.61
N LEU A 118 1.44 -1.60 6.07
CA LEU A 118 0.60 -2.78 6.11
C LEU A 118 -0.12 -2.83 7.46
N LEU A 119 -1.44 -2.78 7.40
CA LEU A 119 -2.32 -2.94 8.55
C LEU A 119 -2.91 -4.33 8.49
N ASP A 120 -2.36 -5.21 9.28
CA ASP A 120 -2.77 -6.62 9.25
C ASP A 120 -3.98 -6.81 10.17
N GLU A 121 -5.07 -7.38 9.60
CA GLU A 121 -6.34 -7.64 10.27
C GLU A 121 -7.01 -6.38 10.85
N ILE A 122 -7.20 -5.37 10.00
CA ILE A 122 -7.78 -4.07 10.38
C ILE A 122 -9.11 -4.20 11.12
N ASN A 123 -9.93 -5.20 10.76
CA ASN A 123 -11.19 -5.50 11.41
C ASN A 123 -11.06 -5.99 12.86
N ARG A 124 -9.87 -6.29 13.36
CA ARG A 124 -9.62 -6.58 14.78
C ARG A 124 -9.36 -5.33 15.63
N SER A 125 -8.99 -4.21 15.03
CA SER A 125 -8.80 -2.97 15.78
C SER A 125 -10.14 -2.32 16.15
N ASN A 126 -10.15 -1.65 17.30
CA ASN A 126 -11.35 -0.93 17.75
C ASN A 126 -11.70 0.25 16.83
N ALA A 127 -12.95 0.73 16.89
CA ALA A 127 -13.46 1.80 16.03
C ALA A 127 -12.68 3.12 16.12
N LYS A 128 -12.10 3.44 17.28
CA LYS A 128 -11.32 4.69 17.47
C LYS A 128 -10.01 4.61 16.68
N THR A 129 -9.34 3.47 16.73
CA THR A 129 -8.09 3.22 16.00
C THR A 129 -8.34 3.16 14.49
N GLN A 130 -9.42 2.51 14.04
CA GLN A 130 -9.84 2.54 12.64
C GLN A 130 -10.08 3.98 12.16
N SER A 131 -10.81 4.79 12.93
CA SER A 131 -11.11 6.17 12.56
C SER A 131 -9.87 7.04 12.44
N ALA A 132 -8.93 6.95 13.40
CA ALA A 132 -7.67 7.72 13.35
C ALA A 132 -6.83 7.38 12.11
N MET A 133 -6.82 6.12 11.72
CA MET A 133 -6.11 5.68 10.54
C MET A 133 -6.77 6.18 9.25
N LEU A 134 -8.09 6.09 9.15
CA LEU A 134 -8.84 6.54 7.99
C LEU A 134 -8.78 8.07 7.82
N GLU A 135 -8.70 8.81 8.94
CA GLU A 135 -8.42 10.24 8.95
C GLU A 135 -7.04 10.53 8.36
N ALA A 136 -6.00 9.84 8.82
CA ALA A 136 -4.65 9.99 8.29
C ALA A 136 -4.56 9.66 6.78
N MET A 137 -5.31 8.64 6.32
CA MET A 137 -5.40 8.30 4.89
C MET A 137 -6.06 9.42 4.08
N ALA A 138 -7.08 10.07 4.62
CA ALA A 138 -7.82 11.14 3.94
C ALA A 138 -7.03 12.45 3.88
N GLU A 139 -6.36 12.81 4.98
CA GLU A 139 -5.69 14.10 5.12
C GLU A 139 -4.22 14.07 4.67
N GLY A 140 -3.60 12.88 4.58
CA GLY A 140 -2.17 12.73 4.32
C GLY A 140 -1.28 13.36 5.41
N ALA A 141 -1.83 13.51 6.62
CA ALA A 141 -1.18 14.10 7.79
C ALA A 141 -1.76 13.51 9.07
N THR A 142 -1.05 13.69 10.18
CA THR A 142 -1.50 13.32 11.53
C THR A 142 -1.27 14.47 12.50
N THR A 143 -2.05 14.54 13.57
CA THR A 143 -1.88 15.54 14.63
C THR A 143 -1.35 14.89 15.89
N ILE A 144 -0.17 15.32 16.35
CA ILE A 144 0.46 14.84 17.59
C ILE A 144 0.76 16.02 18.48
N GLY A 145 0.18 16.05 19.69
CA GLY A 145 0.40 17.14 20.64
C GLY A 145 0.06 18.53 20.08
N GLY A 146 -0.97 18.60 19.24
CA GLY A 146 -1.40 19.85 18.59
C GLY A 146 -0.57 20.24 17.35
N GLN A 147 0.44 19.46 16.98
CA GLN A 147 1.25 19.69 15.77
C GLN A 147 0.78 18.79 14.63
N CYS A 148 0.46 19.39 13.48
CA CYS A 148 0.14 18.65 12.24
C CYS A 148 1.45 18.23 11.58
N ILE A 149 1.60 16.92 11.38
CA ILE A 149 2.79 16.30 10.78
C ILE A 149 2.36 15.61 9.49
N ALA A 150 2.92 16.05 8.36
CA ALA A 150 2.63 15.47 7.06
C ALA A 150 3.17 14.04 6.96
N LEU A 151 2.42 13.16 6.32
CA LEU A 151 2.86 11.81 5.98
C LEU A 151 3.81 11.83 4.77
N PRO A 152 4.74 10.88 4.68
CA PRO A 152 5.68 10.81 3.56
C PRO A 152 4.94 10.55 2.24
N LYS A 153 5.47 11.10 1.14
CA LYS A 153 4.93 10.84 -0.20
C LYS A 153 5.91 9.96 -0.99
N PRO A 154 5.42 8.95 -1.73
CA PRO A 154 4.02 8.48 -1.76
C PRO A 154 3.61 7.85 -0.42
N PHE A 155 2.36 8.02 -0.03
CA PHE A 155 1.75 7.33 1.11
C PHE A 155 0.72 6.32 0.60
N MET A 156 0.83 5.07 1.04
CA MET A 156 -0.09 4.00 0.67
C MET A 156 -0.32 3.05 1.83
N VAL A 157 -1.58 2.92 2.22
CA VAL A 157 -2.03 1.93 3.20
C VAL A 157 -2.48 0.67 2.44
N ILE A 158 -1.98 -0.46 2.91
CA ILE A 158 -2.37 -1.81 2.49
C ILE A 158 -3.01 -2.42 3.73
N ALA A 159 -4.35 -2.43 3.78
CA ALA A 159 -5.07 -3.04 4.89
C ALA A 159 -5.48 -4.46 4.52
N THR A 160 -5.45 -5.37 5.51
CA THR A 160 -5.98 -6.72 5.32
C THR A 160 -7.14 -6.96 6.24
N GLN A 161 -8.10 -7.76 5.81
CA GLN A 161 -9.15 -8.29 6.65
C GLN A 161 -9.35 -9.78 6.37
N ASN A 162 -9.70 -10.53 7.42
CA ASN A 162 -10.09 -11.92 7.31
C ASN A 162 -11.63 -11.99 7.31
N PRO A 163 -12.27 -12.40 6.21
CA PRO A 163 -13.72 -12.43 6.13
C PRO A 163 -14.35 -13.57 6.94
N ILE A 164 -13.56 -14.55 7.39
CA ILE A 164 -14.05 -15.76 8.07
C ILE A 164 -14.09 -15.57 9.60
N GLU A 165 -13.27 -14.69 10.14
CA GLU A 165 -13.23 -14.43 11.58
C GLU A 165 -14.31 -13.40 11.93
N GLU A 166 -15.36 -13.86 12.62
CA GLU A 166 -16.45 -13.01 13.13
C GLU A 166 -16.26 -12.63 14.60
N GLU A 167 -15.63 -13.49 15.41
CA GLU A 167 -15.42 -13.22 16.84
C GLU A 167 -14.34 -12.17 17.08
N GLY A 168 -14.69 -11.14 17.86
CA GLY A 168 -13.76 -10.07 18.23
C GLY A 168 -13.42 -9.11 17.09
N THR A 169 -14.25 -9.04 16.05
CA THR A 169 -14.04 -8.15 14.90
C THR A 169 -15.00 -6.97 14.90
N PHE A 170 -14.52 -5.85 14.40
CA PHE A 170 -15.27 -4.62 14.16
C PHE A 170 -15.30 -4.37 12.65
N ASN A 171 -16.39 -4.71 12.01
CA ASN A 171 -16.54 -4.50 10.58
C ASN A 171 -16.37 -3.03 10.22
N LEU A 172 -15.65 -2.77 9.14
CA LEU A 172 -15.55 -1.43 8.58
C LEU A 172 -16.91 -1.02 7.98
N PRO A 173 -17.52 0.11 8.41
CA PRO A 173 -18.69 0.65 7.75
C PRO A 173 -18.41 0.98 6.27
N GLU A 174 -19.44 0.92 5.42
CA GLU A 174 -19.29 1.21 3.98
C GLU A 174 -18.66 2.57 3.71
N ALA A 175 -19.05 3.61 4.44
CA ALA A 175 -18.46 4.95 4.32
C ALA A 175 -16.95 5.00 4.65
N GLN A 176 -16.45 4.04 5.42
CA GLN A 176 -15.03 3.89 5.71
C GLN A 176 -14.32 3.07 4.64
N MET A 177 -15.00 2.09 4.04
CA MET A 177 -14.47 1.31 2.92
C MET A 177 -14.23 2.16 1.68
N ASP A 178 -14.98 3.24 1.47
CA ASP A 178 -14.80 4.22 0.38
C ASP A 178 -13.43 4.92 0.39
N ARG A 179 -12.68 4.84 1.50
CA ARG A 179 -11.29 5.34 1.57
C ARG A 179 -10.30 4.45 0.83
N PHE A 180 -10.68 3.20 0.60
CA PHE A 180 -9.87 2.26 -0.18
C PHE A 180 -10.30 2.34 -1.65
N MET A 181 -9.35 2.73 -2.51
CA MET A 181 -9.58 2.81 -3.95
C MET A 181 -9.85 1.45 -4.58
N MET A 182 -9.24 0.39 -4.03
CA MET A 182 -9.37 -0.97 -4.51
C MET A 182 -9.61 -1.94 -3.37
N LYS A 183 -10.43 -2.96 -3.65
CA LYS A 183 -10.60 -4.14 -2.83
C LYS A 183 -10.12 -5.35 -3.62
N ALA A 184 -9.11 -6.06 -3.12
CA ALA A 184 -8.59 -7.28 -3.71
C ALA A 184 -8.99 -8.49 -2.86
N VAL A 185 -9.53 -9.52 -3.49
CA VAL A 185 -9.85 -10.78 -2.84
C VAL A 185 -8.79 -11.80 -3.23
N MET A 186 -8.13 -12.40 -2.23
CA MET A 186 -7.15 -13.46 -2.44
C MET A 186 -7.80 -14.81 -2.23
N THR A 187 -7.60 -15.70 -3.18
CA THR A 187 -7.99 -17.10 -3.12
C THR A 187 -6.77 -17.99 -2.89
N TYR A 188 -7.01 -19.21 -2.47
CA TYR A 188 -5.94 -20.21 -2.39
C TYR A 188 -5.32 -20.45 -3.76
N PRO A 189 -4.00 -20.69 -3.82
CA PRO A 189 -3.32 -21.01 -5.06
C PRO A 189 -3.84 -22.33 -5.63
N THR A 190 -3.74 -22.47 -6.94
CA THR A 190 -4.01 -23.76 -7.63
C THR A 190 -2.88 -24.76 -7.33
N ALA A 191 -3.12 -26.05 -7.50
CA ALA A 191 -2.11 -27.09 -7.30
C ALA A 191 -0.84 -26.85 -8.13
N GLN A 192 -0.97 -26.29 -9.34
CA GLN A 192 0.18 -25.94 -10.19
C GLN A 192 0.99 -24.76 -9.61
N GLU A 193 0.32 -23.76 -9.03
CA GLU A 193 0.96 -22.64 -8.38
C GLU A 193 1.66 -23.06 -7.09
N GLU A 194 1.04 -23.94 -6.31
CA GLU A 194 1.68 -24.54 -5.12
C GLU A 194 2.95 -25.29 -5.48
N GLN A 195 2.94 -26.09 -6.54
CA GLN A 195 4.12 -26.79 -7.01
C GLN A 195 5.23 -25.81 -7.43
N ARG A 196 4.89 -24.70 -8.11
CA ARG A 196 5.85 -23.65 -8.45
C ARG A 196 6.40 -22.96 -7.21
N MET A 197 5.57 -22.71 -6.20
CA MET A 197 6.00 -22.13 -4.93
C MET A 197 7.00 -23.03 -4.22
N LEU A 198 6.74 -24.34 -4.11
CA LEU A 198 7.66 -25.32 -3.55
C LEU A 198 8.99 -25.36 -4.29
N THR A 199 8.95 -25.37 -5.62
CA THR A 199 10.17 -25.31 -6.44
C THR A 199 10.97 -24.02 -6.18
N MET A 200 10.29 -22.89 -6.07
CA MET A 200 10.95 -21.61 -5.77
C MET A 200 11.60 -21.59 -4.39
N LEU A 201 10.93 -22.15 -3.36
CA LEU A 201 11.46 -22.25 -2.00
C LEU A 201 12.68 -23.18 -1.91
N THR A 202 12.64 -24.33 -2.58
CA THR A 202 13.78 -25.26 -2.63
C THR A 202 15.02 -24.65 -3.31
N HIS A 203 14.84 -23.86 -4.33
CA HIS A 203 15.95 -23.14 -4.97
C HIS A 203 16.53 -22.00 -4.11
N ARG A 204 15.73 -21.39 -3.22
CA ARG A 204 16.19 -20.31 -2.32
C ARG A 204 16.97 -20.81 -1.11
N GLY A 205 16.76 -22.04 -0.67
CA GLY A 205 17.40 -22.59 0.52
C GLY A 205 17.00 -21.91 1.84
N SER A 206 15.92 -21.11 1.84
CA SER A 206 15.42 -20.39 3.01
C SER A 206 13.90 -20.27 2.95
N ASP A 207 13.23 -20.59 4.06
CA ASP A 207 11.78 -20.48 4.22
C ASP A 207 11.32 -19.03 4.49
N THR A 208 12.26 -18.13 4.79
CA THR A 208 11.97 -16.74 5.10
C THR A 208 12.28 -15.84 3.91
N PHE A 209 11.30 -14.99 3.57
CA PHE A 209 11.49 -13.95 2.58
C PHE A 209 12.39 -12.84 3.12
N ASP A 210 13.52 -12.61 2.45
CA ASP A 210 14.34 -11.43 2.68
C ASP A 210 14.28 -10.50 1.46
N SER A 211 13.66 -9.34 1.62
CA SER A 211 13.52 -8.35 0.57
C SER A 211 14.87 -7.82 0.02
N ARG A 212 15.97 -8.02 0.77
CA ARG A 212 17.34 -7.62 0.37
C ARG A 212 17.91 -8.55 -0.70
N THR A 213 17.35 -9.73 -0.86
CA THR A 213 17.80 -10.69 -1.89
C THR A 213 17.21 -10.44 -3.27
N LEU A 214 16.28 -9.49 -3.39
CA LEU A 214 15.66 -9.14 -4.67
C LEU A 214 16.67 -8.49 -5.61
N THR A 215 16.74 -9.02 -6.82
CA THR A 215 17.61 -8.52 -7.88
C THR A 215 16.85 -7.63 -8.85
N GLY A 216 17.57 -6.85 -9.66
CA GLY A 216 17.03 -5.95 -10.66
C GLY A 216 16.87 -4.51 -10.16
N ASP A 217 16.55 -3.62 -11.10
CA ASP A 217 16.45 -2.20 -10.86
C ASP A 217 15.34 -1.85 -9.86
N VAL A 218 15.64 -0.88 -9.02
CA VAL A 218 14.71 -0.33 -8.04
C VAL A 218 14.18 1.00 -8.57
N VAL A 219 12.87 1.14 -8.57
CA VAL A 219 12.19 2.39 -8.97
C VAL A 219 12.35 3.42 -7.85
N SER A 220 12.74 4.63 -8.16
CA SER A 220 12.87 5.68 -7.16
C SER A 220 11.50 6.24 -6.74
N ILE A 221 11.44 6.90 -5.58
CA ILE A 221 10.25 7.64 -5.15
C ILE A 221 9.83 8.69 -6.20
N SER A 222 10.80 9.38 -6.82
CA SER A 222 10.54 10.35 -7.88
C SER A 222 9.96 9.72 -9.15
N ASP A 223 10.35 8.48 -9.47
CA ASP A 223 9.74 7.74 -10.59
C ASP A 223 8.31 7.32 -10.30
N VAL A 224 7.96 7.04 -9.04
CA VAL A 224 6.57 6.80 -8.65
C VAL A 224 5.72 8.06 -8.82
N GLU A 225 6.24 9.23 -8.44
CA GLU A 225 5.55 10.51 -8.67
C GLU A 225 5.40 10.80 -10.18
N PHE A 226 6.41 10.48 -10.98
CA PHE A 226 6.31 10.53 -12.43
C PHE A 226 5.21 9.61 -12.97
N LEU A 227 5.16 8.33 -12.51
CA LEU A 227 4.11 7.38 -12.90
C LEU A 227 2.71 7.90 -12.57
N ARG A 228 2.53 8.49 -11.38
CA ARG A 228 1.27 9.11 -10.94
C ARG A 228 0.87 10.29 -11.84
N ALA A 229 1.82 11.16 -12.14
CA ALA A 229 1.59 12.30 -13.03
C ALA A 229 1.26 11.84 -14.46
N ALA A 230 1.96 10.83 -14.96
CA ALA A 230 1.71 10.25 -16.28
C ALA A 230 0.31 9.60 -16.34
N ALA A 231 -0.07 8.83 -15.33
CA ALA A 231 -1.39 8.18 -15.29
C ALA A 231 -2.55 9.17 -15.33
N ARG A 232 -2.43 10.30 -14.63
CA ARG A 232 -3.45 11.38 -14.66
C ARG A 232 -3.62 12.03 -16.05
N ARG A 233 -2.61 11.92 -16.91
CA ARG A 233 -2.62 12.50 -18.27
C ARG A 233 -3.07 11.50 -19.34
N VAL A 234 -3.22 10.21 -19.01
CA VAL A 234 -3.72 9.19 -19.94
C VAL A 234 -5.20 9.44 -20.23
N GLN A 235 -5.51 9.67 -21.50
CA GLN A 235 -6.89 9.74 -21.97
C GLN A 235 -7.36 8.37 -22.47
N ASP A 236 -8.52 7.94 -22.00
CA ASP A 236 -9.22 6.82 -22.60
C ASP A 236 -9.97 7.30 -23.86
N ARG A 237 -9.57 6.82 -25.05
CA ARG A 237 -10.22 7.15 -26.32
C ARG A 237 -11.68 6.66 -26.41
N LYS A 238 -12.12 5.75 -25.52
CA LYS A 238 -13.51 5.27 -25.50
C LYS A 238 -14.48 6.27 -24.86
N SER A 239 -14.05 7.07 -23.91
CA SER A 239 -14.92 8.05 -23.24
C SER A 239 -15.32 9.22 -24.13
N THR A 240 -14.57 9.50 -25.22
CA THR A 240 -14.84 10.59 -26.15
C THR A 240 -15.98 10.27 -27.14
N ARG A 241 -16.42 9.01 -27.27
CA ARG A 241 -17.48 8.60 -28.21
C ARG A 241 -18.89 8.54 -27.59
N LEU A 242 -19.03 8.75 -26.29
CA LEU A 242 -20.33 8.69 -25.59
C LEU A 242 -21.00 10.08 -25.42
N ASN A 243 -20.33 11.18 -25.79
CA ASN A 243 -20.85 12.55 -25.68
C ASN A 243 -20.95 13.27 -27.03
N SER A 244 -21.19 12.55 -28.11
CA SER A 244 -21.48 13.13 -29.43
C SER A 244 -22.75 12.52 -30.03
#